data_8fea1439cf9346981a4080e35b4c49b0
#
_entry.id   8fea1439cf9346981a4080e35b4c49b0
#
_cell.length_a   1.000
_cell.length_b   1.000
_cell.length_c   1.000
_cell.angle_alpha   90.00
_cell.angle_beta   90.00
_cell.angle_gamma   90.00
#
_symmetry.space_group_name_H-M   'P 1'
#
loop_
_entity.id
_entity.type
_entity.pdbx_description
1 polymer ?
#
loop_
_entity_poly.entity_id
_entity_poly.type
_entity_poly.pdbx_seq_one_letter_code
_entity_poly.pdbx_strand_id
1 'polypeptide(L)'
;LAKLTEYIENNEHTFNTSKITWKDILATKTDVKLEKPGITQWCTYTFTKILFSICYRFRFKGNKKLPNSPCIIVANHRCAIDGFLITYNFSRKENKDIFFFAKEKHWRTKIAQFFARKNNIILMDINKNVRQSLQEMCAVLKKGKNIVIFPEGTRSRDNKMKKFKETFAILSKELNVPIIPVAIAGSESACYGGSI
;
A
#
# COMPACT_ATOMS: atom_id res chain seq x y z
N LEU A 1 -22.91 -5.23 31.97
CA LEU A 1 -23.66 -5.85 30.85
C LEU A 1 -25.00 -5.15 30.64
N ALA A 2 -25.89 -5.04 31.65
CA ALA A 2 -27.23 -4.41 31.54
C ALA A 2 -27.21 -3.01 30.92
N LYS A 3 -26.31 -2.11 31.32
CA LYS A 3 -26.17 -0.76 30.74
C LYS A 3 -25.71 -0.73 29.29
N LEU A 4 -24.99 -1.76 28.86
CA LEU A 4 -24.55 -1.88 27.45
C LEU A 4 -25.69 -2.39 26.59
N THR A 5 -26.51 -3.33 27.12
CA THR A 5 -27.71 -3.84 26.44
C THR A 5 -28.73 -2.72 26.25
N GLU A 6 -29.01 -1.96 27.31
CA GLU A 6 -29.90 -0.79 27.29
C GLU A 6 -29.41 0.30 26.30
N TYR A 7 -28.09 0.55 26.25
CA TYR A 7 -27.50 1.48 25.28
C TYR A 7 -27.67 1.00 23.83
N ILE A 8 -27.52 -0.31 23.59
CA ILE A 8 -27.68 -0.92 22.26
C ILE A 8 -29.16 -0.85 21.82
N GLU A 9 -30.09 -1.23 22.72
CA GLU A 9 -31.55 -1.20 22.45
C GLU A 9 -32.05 0.24 22.19
N ASN A 10 -31.59 1.22 22.95
CA ASN A 10 -31.97 2.63 22.74
C ASN A 10 -31.36 3.27 21.49
N ASN A 11 -30.33 2.68 20.88
CA ASN A 11 -29.66 3.15 19.69
C ASN A 11 -29.87 2.25 18.47
N GLU A 12 -30.69 1.22 18.55
CA GLU A 12 -30.98 0.34 17.39
C GLU A 12 -31.50 1.09 16.17
N HIS A 13 -32.27 2.17 16.37
CA HIS A 13 -32.74 3.04 15.28
C HIS A 13 -31.62 3.86 14.63
N THR A 14 -30.53 4.14 15.34
CA THR A 14 -29.37 4.87 14.80
C THR A 14 -28.42 3.94 14.03
N PHE A 15 -28.47 2.64 14.29
CA PHE A 15 -27.69 1.62 13.59
C PHE A 15 -28.36 1.06 12.33
N ASN A 16 -29.59 1.46 12.05
CA ASN A 16 -30.33 1.06 10.87
C ASN A 16 -30.06 1.97 9.65
N THR A 17 -28.87 2.58 9.60
CA THR A 17 -28.29 3.03 8.35
C THR A 17 -28.05 1.78 7.51
N SER A 18 -28.69 1.68 6.36
CA SER A 18 -28.49 0.68 5.31
C SER A 18 -27.07 0.10 5.41
N LYS A 19 -26.94 -1.21 5.64
CA LYS A 19 -25.64 -1.90 5.74
C LYS A 19 -24.91 -1.70 4.42
N ILE A 20 -24.17 -0.58 4.30
CA ILE A 20 -23.31 -0.32 3.16
C ILE A 20 -22.28 -1.45 3.15
N THR A 21 -22.42 -2.35 2.19
CA THR A 21 -21.51 -3.47 2.06
C THR A 21 -20.18 -3.01 1.45
N TRP A 22 -19.13 -3.75 1.66
CA TRP A 22 -17.84 -3.49 1.00
C TRP A 22 -18.01 -3.46 -0.52
N LYS A 23 -18.90 -4.29 -1.05
CA LYS A 23 -19.25 -4.33 -2.47
C LYS A 23 -19.79 -2.99 -2.97
N ASP A 24 -20.68 -2.36 -2.20
CA ASP A 24 -21.24 -1.04 -2.54
C ASP A 24 -20.18 0.06 -2.51
N ILE A 25 -19.28 0.01 -1.51
CA ILE A 25 -18.15 0.96 -1.41
C ILE A 25 -17.23 0.84 -2.62
N LEU A 26 -16.91 -0.39 -3.03
CA LEU A 26 -15.98 -0.65 -4.13
C LEU A 26 -16.65 -0.53 -5.51
N ALA A 27 -17.99 -0.57 -5.59
CA ALA A 27 -18.75 -0.31 -6.82
C ALA A 27 -18.75 1.17 -7.21
N THR A 28 -18.56 2.08 -6.25
CA THR A 28 -18.51 3.52 -6.50
C THR A 28 -17.36 3.85 -7.45
N LYS A 29 -17.67 4.51 -8.56
CA LYS A 29 -16.65 4.98 -9.51
C LYS A 29 -15.83 6.07 -8.86
N THR A 30 -14.54 5.81 -8.69
CA THR A 30 -13.55 6.81 -8.25
C THR A 30 -12.55 6.98 -9.37
N ASP A 31 -12.39 8.19 -9.86
CA ASP A 31 -11.36 8.47 -10.86
C ASP A 31 -10.04 8.76 -10.18
N VAL A 32 -9.09 7.85 -10.37
CA VAL A 32 -7.71 8.03 -9.92
C VAL A 32 -6.85 8.33 -11.14
N LYS A 33 -6.29 9.53 -11.16
CA LYS A 33 -5.36 9.92 -12.20
C LYS A 33 -4.03 9.19 -12.01
N LEU A 34 -3.77 8.20 -12.86
CA LEU A 34 -2.51 7.49 -12.90
C LEU A 34 -1.58 8.20 -13.89
N GLU A 35 -0.41 8.58 -13.40
CA GLU A 35 0.63 9.17 -14.26
C GLU A 35 1.23 8.09 -15.16
N LYS A 36 1.60 8.48 -16.38
CA LYS A 36 2.35 7.58 -17.27
C LYS A 36 3.79 7.44 -16.77
N PRO A 37 4.37 6.23 -16.83
CA PRO A 37 5.78 6.03 -16.52
C PRO A 37 6.67 6.97 -17.32
N GLY A 38 7.51 7.71 -16.62
CA GLY A 38 8.35 8.74 -17.22
C GLY A 38 9.84 8.56 -16.87
N ILE A 39 10.63 9.55 -17.28
CA ILE A 39 12.07 9.58 -17.03
C ILE A 39 12.39 9.57 -15.54
N THR A 40 11.58 10.25 -14.73
CA THR A 40 11.75 10.30 -13.26
C THR A 40 11.68 8.90 -12.64
N GLN A 41 10.68 8.11 -13.03
CA GLN A 41 10.56 6.73 -12.55
C GLN A 41 11.73 5.86 -13.02
N TRP A 42 12.18 6.05 -14.26
CA TRP A 42 13.34 5.35 -14.77
C TRP A 42 14.62 5.69 -13.99
N CYS A 43 14.85 6.97 -13.72
CA CYS A 43 16.00 7.43 -12.93
C CYS A 43 15.95 6.86 -11.50
N THR A 44 14.80 6.94 -10.85
CA THR A 44 14.61 6.38 -9.50
C THR A 44 14.87 4.88 -9.47
N TYR A 45 14.31 4.15 -10.42
CA TYR A 45 14.52 2.70 -10.52
C TYR A 45 16.00 2.36 -10.73
N THR A 46 16.67 3.04 -11.68
CA THR A 46 18.08 2.79 -12.00
C THR A 46 18.97 3.15 -10.81
N PHE A 47 18.73 4.31 -10.18
CA PHE A 47 19.45 4.74 -8.98
C PHE A 47 19.29 3.73 -7.84
N THR A 48 18.06 3.28 -7.58
CA THR A 48 17.77 2.27 -6.54
C THR A 48 18.51 0.97 -6.84
N LYS A 49 18.51 0.51 -8.11
CA LYS A 49 19.24 -0.70 -8.51
C LYS A 49 20.73 -0.59 -8.25
N ILE A 50 21.35 0.52 -8.65
CA ILE A 50 22.79 0.75 -8.48
C ILE A 50 23.12 0.85 -6.99
N LEU A 51 22.43 1.74 -6.26
CA LEU A 51 22.68 1.97 -4.85
C LEU A 51 22.56 0.69 -4.02
N PHE A 52 21.47 -0.06 -4.22
CA PHE A 52 21.25 -1.27 -3.44
C PHE A 52 22.16 -2.42 -3.83
N SER A 53 22.63 -2.48 -5.08
CA SER A 53 23.63 -3.45 -5.52
C SER A 53 25.00 -3.18 -4.92
N ILE A 54 25.36 -1.91 -4.68
CA ILE A 54 26.66 -1.52 -4.11
C ILE A 54 26.63 -1.56 -2.58
N CYS A 55 25.59 -0.95 -1.98
CA CYS A 55 25.56 -0.73 -0.52
C CYS A 55 25.00 -1.92 0.26
N TYR A 56 24.23 -2.79 -0.38
CA TYR A 56 23.53 -3.86 0.32
C TYR A 56 23.61 -5.19 -0.44
N ARG A 57 23.84 -6.27 0.30
CA ARG A 57 23.84 -7.65 -0.22
C ARG A 57 22.44 -8.27 -0.08
N PHE A 58 21.48 -7.77 -0.85
CA PHE A 58 20.13 -8.34 -0.82
C PHE A 58 20.08 -9.73 -1.43
N ARG A 59 19.37 -10.63 -0.73
CA ARG A 59 19.05 -11.96 -1.22
C ARG A 59 17.55 -12.08 -1.38
N PHE A 60 17.09 -12.36 -2.58
CA PHE A 60 15.69 -12.65 -2.84
C PHE A 60 15.49 -14.15 -3.00
N LYS A 61 14.49 -14.68 -2.27
CA LYS A 61 14.05 -16.08 -2.40
C LYS A 61 12.61 -16.08 -2.86
N GLY A 62 12.28 -16.84 -3.90
CA GLY A 62 10.93 -16.97 -4.44
C GLY A 62 10.79 -16.57 -5.90
N ASN A 63 9.55 -16.48 -6.36
CA ASN A 63 9.27 -16.10 -7.73
C ASN A 63 9.38 -14.57 -7.91
N LYS A 64 10.18 -14.14 -8.88
CA LYS A 64 10.37 -12.72 -9.21
C LYS A 64 9.35 -12.20 -10.23
N LYS A 65 8.49 -13.04 -10.77
CA LYS A 65 7.51 -12.64 -11.78
C LYS A 65 6.15 -12.41 -11.11
N LEU A 66 5.54 -11.28 -11.45
CA LEU A 66 4.15 -11.00 -11.10
C LEU A 66 3.21 -11.83 -12.00
N PRO A 67 2.00 -12.14 -11.53
CA PRO A 67 0.98 -12.75 -12.38
C PRO A 67 0.60 -11.83 -13.53
N ASN A 68 0.03 -12.39 -14.59
CA ASN A 68 -0.45 -11.62 -15.75
C ASN A 68 -1.70 -10.79 -15.45
N SER A 69 -2.32 -10.99 -14.29
CA SER A 69 -3.47 -10.23 -13.78
C SER A 69 -3.03 -9.24 -12.70
N PRO A 70 -3.83 -8.21 -12.41
CA PRO A 70 -3.58 -7.35 -11.26
C PRO A 70 -3.43 -8.16 -9.97
N CYS A 71 -2.52 -7.73 -9.09
CA CYS A 71 -2.31 -8.39 -7.83
C CYS A 71 -2.08 -7.40 -6.69
N ILE A 72 -2.27 -7.87 -5.46
CA ILE A 72 -1.98 -7.13 -4.23
C ILE A 72 -0.71 -7.71 -3.61
N ILE A 73 0.36 -6.93 -3.64
CA ILE A 73 1.62 -7.27 -2.98
C ILE A 73 1.49 -6.85 -1.51
N VAL A 74 1.56 -7.82 -0.60
CA VAL A 74 1.41 -7.58 0.84
C VAL A 74 2.74 -7.82 1.52
N ALA A 75 3.31 -6.79 2.15
CA ALA A 75 4.61 -6.85 2.79
C ALA A 75 4.58 -6.32 4.23
N ASN A 76 5.43 -6.84 5.09
CA ASN A 76 5.69 -6.23 6.39
C ASN A 76 6.46 -4.91 6.24
N HIS A 77 6.34 -4.00 7.23
CA HIS A 77 6.89 -2.65 7.14
C HIS A 77 7.75 -2.30 8.35
N ARG A 78 9.05 -2.27 8.17
CA ARG A 78 10.03 -1.98 9.21
C ARG A 78 10.79 -0.68 8.99
N CYS A 79 11.02 -0.33 7.71
CA CYS A 79 11.90 0.77 7.36
C CYS A 79 11.32 1.59 6.20
N ALA A 80 11.74 2.85 6.07
CA ALA A 80 11.33 3.72 4.96
C ALA A 80 11.77 3.18 3.59
N ILE A 81 12.84 2.38 3.53
CA ILE A 81 13.34 1.81 2.28
C ILE A 81 12.58 0.58 1.81
N ASP A 82 11.65 0.02 2.59
CA ASP A 82 10.94 -1.22 2.23
C ASP A 82 10.24 -1.13 0.87
N GLY A 83 9.65 0.03 0.55
CA GLY A 83 9.06 0.27 -0.76
C GLY A 83 10.09 0.16 -1.90
N PHE A 84 11.29 0.68 -1.70
CA PHE A 84 12.37 0.57 -2.67
C PHE A 84 12.89 -0.86 -2.78
N LEU A 85 12.92 -1.63 -1.68
CA LEU A 85 13.28 -3.05 -1.71
C LEU A 85 12.32 -3.87 -2.55
N ILE A 86 11.03 -3.57 -2.49
CA ILE A 86 10.01 -4.20 -3.34
C ILE A 86 10.29 -3.86 -4.80
N THR A 87 10.49 -2.57 -5.14
CA THR A 87 10.79 -2.17 -6.52
C THR A 87 12.12 -2.75 -7.03
N TYR A 88 13.11 -2.89 -6.15
CA TYR A 88 14.40 -3.49 -6.50
C TYR A 88 14.28 -4.94 -7.00
N ASN A 89 13.35 -5.72 -6.46
CA ASN A 89 13.20 -7.14 -6.80
C ASN A 89 12.49 -7.40 -8.13
N PHE A 90 11.66 -6.47 -8.59
CA PHE A 90 10.92 -6.61 -9.83
C PHE A 90 11.66 -6.00 -11.03
N SER A 91 11.31 -6.44 -12.22
CA SER A 91 11.83 -5.86 -13.46
C SER A 91 11.30 -4.45 -13.67
N ARG A 92 11.98 -3.66 -14.50
CA ARG A 92 11.50 -2.32 -14.88
C ARG A 92 10.11 -2.36 -15.52
N LYS A 93 9.83 -3.40 -16.30
CA LYS A 93 8.52 -3.59 -16.95
C LYS A 93 7.41 -3.76 -15.91
N GLU A 94 7.64 -4.56 -14.88
CA GLU A 94 6.68 -4.80 -13.82
C GLU A 94 6.51 -3.56 -12.92
N ASN A 95 7.60 -2.87 -12.60
CA ASN A 95 7.57 -1.67 -11.74
C ASN A 95 6.74 -0.52 -12.31
N LYS A 96 6.55 -0.44 -13.62
CA LYS A 96 5.68 0.56 -14.25
C LYS A 96 4.22 0.43 -13.81
N ASP A 97 3.83 -0.78 -13.42
CA ASP A 97 2.46 -1.13 -13.08
C ASP A 97 2.26 -1.41 -11.60
N ILE A 98 3.27 -1.14 -10.76
CA ILE A 98 3.20 -1.27 -9.29
C ILE A 98 2.96 0.11 -8.68
N PHE A 99 1.89 0.24 -7.89
CA PHE A 99 1.51 1.48 -7.20
C PHE A 99 1.61 1.33 -5.69
N PHE A 100 2.09 2.38 -5.04
CA PHE A 100 2.23 2.47 -3.59
C PHE A 100 1.24 3.49 -3.05
N PHE A 101 0.82 3.28 -1.81
CA PHE A 101 -0.04 4.22 -1.08
C PHE A 101 0.71 4.76 0.14
N ALA A 102 0.83 6.07 0.22
CA ALA A 102 1.57 6.73 1.29
C ALA A 102 0.71 7.79 1.97
N LYS A 103 0.98 8.02 3.26
CA LYS A 103 0.30 9.07 4.02
C LYS A 103 0.77 10.44 3.55
N GLU A 104 -0.16 11.31 3.14
CA GLU A 104 0.11 12.66 2.65
C GLU A 104 0.96 13.50 3.63
N LYS A 105 0.77 13.31 4.94
CA LYS A 105 1.52 14.04 5.97
C LYS A 105 3.05 13.93 5.87
N HIS A 106 3.58 12.92 5.19
CA HIS A 106 5.01 12.74 4.97
C HIS A 106 5.52 13.40 3.68
N TRP A 107 4.60 13.95 2.86
CA TRP A 107 4.87 14.52 1.54
C TRP A 107 4.38 15.96 1.45
N ARG A 108 4.85 16.82 2.39
CA ARG A 108 4.30 18.17 2.59
C ARG A 108 4.71 19.17 1.50
N THR A 109 5.86 18.99 0.87
CA THR A 109 6.35 19.93 -0.14
C THR A 109 5.80 19.59 -1.52
N LYS A 110 5.59 20.61 -2.38
CA LYS A 110 5.15 20.43 -3.77
C LYS A 110 6.11 19.54 -4.57
N ILE A 111 7.43 19.67 -4.30
CA ILE A 111 8.47 18.84 -4.93
C ILE A 111 8.31 17.38 -4.54
N ALA A 112 8.13 17.08 -3.25
CA ALA A 112 7.91 15.72 -2.78
C ALA A 112 6.63 15.12 -3.38
N GLN A 113 5.54 15.88 -3.43
CA GLN A 113 4.28 15.42 -4.05
C GLN A 113 4.43 15.18 -5.56
N PHE A 114 5.18 16.02 -6.25
CA PHE A 114 5.51 15.81 -7.67
C PHE A 114 6.31 14.51 -7.85
N PHE A 115 7.34 14.30 -7.02
CA PHE A 115 8.15 13.08 -7.04
C PHE A 115 7.28 11.84 -6.74
N ALA A 116 6.41 11.89 -5.74
CA ALA A 116 5.50 10.81 -5.41
C ALA A 116 4.64 10.41 -6.62
N ARG A 117 3.96 11.37 -7.25
CA ARG A 117 3.11 11.12 -8.44
C ARG A 117 3.89 10.48 -9.58
N LYS A 118 5.12 10.98 -9.85
CA LYS A 118 5.97 10.46 -10.93
C LYS A 118 6.56 9.08 -10.63
N ASN A 119 6.48 8.60 -9.41
CA ASN A 119 6.98 7.29 -8.98
C ASN A 119 5.87 6.33 -8.52
N ASN A 120 4.65 6.49 -9.05
CA ASN A 120 3.50 5.63 -8.75
C ASN A 120 3.14 5.59 -7.25
N ILE A 121 3.37 6.69 -6.53
CA ILE A 121 2.98 6.82 -5.13
C ILE A 121 1.72 7.68 -5.07
N ILE A 122 0.61 7.09 -4.65
CA ILE A 122 -0.67 7.75 -4.44
C ILE A 122 -0.70 8.23 -2.99
N LEU A 123 -0.87 9.55 -2.82
CA LEU A 123 -0.91 10.16 -1.51
C LEU A 123 -2.35 10.16 -1.00
N MET A 124 -2.56 9.70 0.22
CA MET A 124 -3.87 9.61 0.83
C MET A 124 -3.86 9.95 2.31
N ASP A 125 -4.96 10.47 2.80
CA ASP A 125 -5.21 10.66 4.22
C ASP A 125 -6.06 9.51 4.78
N ILE A 126 -5.41 8.39 5.02
CA ILE A 126 -6.06 7.16 5.52
C ILE A 126 -6.81 7.39 6.84
N ASN A 127 -6.42 8.40 7.61
CA ASN A 127 -7.05 8.67 8.90
C ASN A 127 -8.36 9.46 8.76
N LYS A 128 -8.48 10.26 7.70
CA LYS A 128 -9.68 11.08 7.45
C LYS A 128 -10.75 10.33 6.66
N ASN A 129 -10.35 9.49 5.69
CA ASN A 129 -11.33 8.86 4.81
C ASN A 129 -10.89 7.46 4.36
N VAL A 130 -11.10 6.46 5.21
CA VAL A 130 -10.80 5.04 4.90
C VAL A 130 -11.58 4.57 3.67
N ARG A 131 -12.83 5.00 3.51
CA ARG A 131 -13.70 4.64 2.38
C ARG A 131 -13.08 5.11 1.06
N GLN A 132 -12.68 6.37 0.98
CA GLN A 132 -12.04 6.93 -0.21
C GLN A 132 -10.74 6.19 -0.53
N SER A 133 -9.92 5.91 0.47
CA SER A 133 -8.66 5.16 0.30
C SER A 133 -8.90 3.78 -0.31
N LEU A 134 -9.95 3.07 0.13
CA LEU A 134 -10.34 1.77 -0.44
C LEU A 134 -10.82 1.91 -1.89
N GLN A 135 -11.60 2.93 -2.18
CA GLN A 135 -12.09 3.20 -3.54
C GLN A 135 -10.93 3.52 -4.51
N GLU A 136 -9.94 4.29 -4.06
CA GLU A 136 -8.75 4.59 -4.86
C GLU A 136 -7.91 3.33 -5.13
N MET A 137 -7.67 2.49 -4.12
CA MET A 137 -7.00 1.19 -4.29
C MET A 137 -7.76 0.30 -5.28
N CYS A 138 -9.08 0.21 -5.14
CA CYS A 138 -9.95 -0.53 -6.04
C CYS A 138 -9.86 0.00 -7.48
N ALA A 139 -9.86 1.33 -7.67
CA ALA A 139 -9.76 1.94 -9.00
C ALA A 139 -8.42 1.63 -9.68
N VAL A 140 -7.31 1.59 -8.93
CA VAL A 140 -5.99 1.18 -9.44
C VAL A 140 -6.02 -0.26 -9.92
N LEU A 141 -6.54 -1.19 -9.10
CA LEU A 141 -6.67 -2.61 -9.45
C LEU A 141 -7.57 -2.82 -10.67
N LYS A 142 -8.72 -2.12 -10.75
CA LYS A 142 -9.64 -2.18 -11.92
C LYS A 142 -9.01 -1.64 -13.20
N LYS A 143 -7.99 -0.77 -13.11
CA LYS A 143 -7.19 -0.31 -14.26
C LYS A 143 -6.09 -1.31 -14.65
N GLY A 144 -6.10 -2.54 -14.12
CA GLY A 144 -5.13 -3.58 -14.43
C GLY A 144 -3.76 -3.37 -13.80
N LYS A 145 -3.65 -2.53 -12.76
CA LYS A 145 -2.40 -2.23 -12.07
C LYS A 145 -2.27 -2.99 -10.77
N ASN A 146 -1.03 -3.19 -10.33
CA ASN A 146 -0.71 -3.85 -9.06
C ASN A 146 -0.59 -2.83 -7.94
N ILE A 147 -0.93 -3.21 -6.73
CA ILE A 147 -0.75 -2.37 -5.54
C ILE A 147 0.12 -3.03 -4.49
N VAL A 148 0.86 -2.20 -3.76
CA VAL A 148 1.59 -2.63 -2.58
C VAL A 148 0.86 -2.14 -1.34
N ILE A 149 0.59 -3.04 -0.42
CA ILE A 149 -0.01 -2.74 0.87
C ILE A 149 0.90 -3.23 1.98
N PHE A 150 1.21 -2.32 2.92
CA PHE A 150 1.81 -2.66 4.21
C PHE A 150 0.67 -2.78 5.23
N PRO A 151 0.20 -3.99 5.56
CA PRO A 151 -1.05 -4.18 6.32
C PRO A 151 -0.96 -3.68 7.77
N GLU A 152 0.25 -3.51 8.28
CA GLU A 152 0.51 -2.91 9.60
C GLU A 152 0.09 -1.43 9.67
N GLY A 153 0.02 -0.73 8.52
CA GLY A 153 -0.37 0.66 8.40
C GLY A 153 0.62 1.68 8.97
N THR A 154 1.64 1.22 9.67
CA THR A 154 2.75 2.02 10.20
C THR A 154 4.00 1.15 10.33
N ARG A 155 5.18 1.76 10.31
CA ARG A 155 6.43 1.04 10.55
C ARG A 155 6.46 0.46 11.97
N SER A 156 7.00 -0.74 12.14
CA SER A 156 7.29 -1.32 13.45
C SER A 156 8.54 -0.64 14.02
N ARG A 157 8.48 -0.22 15.29
CA ARG A 157 9.62 0.40 15.99
C ARG A 157 10.27 -0.54 17.01
N ASP A 158 9.57 -1.60 17.38
CA ASP A 158 9.92 -2.55 18.43
C ASP A 158 10.32 -3.93 17.88
N ASN A 159 10.64 -4.00 16.60
CA ASN A 159 10.95 -5.23 15.86
C ASN A 159 9.84 -6.31 15.93
N LYS A 160 8.65 -5.97 16.41
CA LYS A 160 7.50 -6.88 16.44
C LYS A 160 6.57 -6.57 15.28
N MET A 161 6.07 -7.61 14.66
CA MET A 161 5.03 -7.51 13.63
C MET A 161 3.73 -7.00 14.28
N LYS A 162 3.15 -5.94 13.71
CA LYS A 162 1.88 -5.39 14.20
C LYS A 162 0.69 -6.17 13.63
N LYS A 163 -0.46 -6.05 14.29
CA LYS A 163 -1.70 -6.62 13.79
C LYS A 163 -2.01 -6.10 12.39
N PHE A 164 -2.32 -7.00 11.47
CA PHE A 164 -2.68 -6.67 10.10
C PHE A 164 -4.09 -6.10 10.02
N LYS A 165 -4.23 -5.05 9.23
CA LYS A 165 -5.52 -4.50 8.83
C LYS A 165 -6.11 -5.34 7.71
N GLU A 166 -7.42 -5.50 7.69
CA GLU A 166 -8.13 -6.38 6.76
C GLU A 166 -8.26 -5.82 5.33
N THR A 167 -7.81 -4.59 5.09
CA THR A 167 -7.97 -3.87 3.82
C THR A 167 -7.58 -4.70 2.59
N PHE A 168 -6.44 -5.39 2.65
CA PHE A 168 -5.95 -6.19 1.53
C PHE A 168 -6.81 -7.44 1.29
N ALA A 169 -7.32 -8.05 2.36
CA ALA A 169 -8.18 -9.23 2.27
C ALA A 169 -9.55 -8.88 1.68
N ILE A 170 -10.13 -7.73 2.08
CA ILE A 170 -11.37 -7.20 1.54
C ILE A 170 -11.22 -6.94 0.04
N LEU A 171 -10.17 -6.22 -0.38
CA LEU A 171 -9.91 -5.93 -1.78
C LEU A 171 -9.71 -7.20 -2.61
N SER A 172 -8.92 -8.16 -2.10
CA SER A 172 -8.68 -9.43 -2.76
C SER A 172 -9.97 -10.22 -2.97
N LYS A 173 -10.80 -10.34 -1.91
CA LYS A 173 -12.06 -11.09 -1.94
C LYS A 173 -13.07 -10.45 -2.90
N GLU A 174 -13.32 -9.15 -2.74
CA GLU A 174 -14.38 -8.45 -3.48
C GLU A 174 -14.02 -8.26 -4.96
N LEU A 175 -12.73 -8.17 -5.31
CA LEU A 175 -12.27 -7.97 -6.68
C LEU A 175 -11.74 -9.26 -7.33
N ASN A 176 -11.71 -10.37 -6.60
CA ASN A 176 -11.10 -11.63 -7.04
C ASN A 176 -9.67 -11.47 -7.55
N VAL A 177 -8.85 -10.71 -6.80
CA VAL A 177 -7.47 -10.36 -7.14
C VAL A 177 -6.50 -11.14 -6.26
N PRO A 178 -5.47 -11.82 -6.80
CA PRO A 178 -4.54 -12.61 -6.02
C PRO A 178 -3.67 -11.75 -5.10
N ILE A 179 -3.32 -12.32 -3.94
CA ILE A 179 -2.38 -11.75 -2.98
C ILE A 179 -1.02 -12.39 -3.18
N ILE A 180 0.04 -11.56 -3.22
CA ILE A 180 1.44 -11.98 -3.23
C ILE A 180 2.08 -11.56 -1.92
N PRO A 181 2.33 -12.51 -1.00
CA PRO A 181 3.00 -12.20 0.25
C PRO A 181 4.51 -11.98 0.01
N VAL A 182 5.04 -10.92 0.61
CA VAL A 182 6.48 -10.59 0.61
C VAL A 182 6.94 -10.41 2.05
N ALA A 183 7.94 -11.17 2.47
CA ALA A 183 8.58 -10.98 3.76
C ALA A 183 9.89 -10.21 3.58
N ILE A 184 10.02 -9.09 4.28
CA ILE A 184 11.22 -8.25 4.31
C ILE A 184 11.91 -8.47 5.67
N ALA A 185 13.19 -8.84 5.64
CA ALA A 185 13.99 -9.03 6.83
C ALA A 185 15.30 -8.25 6.71
N GLY A 186 15.78 -7.69 7.85
CA GLY A 186 17.05 -6.95 7.90
C GLY A 186 16.98 -5.49 7.44
N SER A 187 15.84 -5.01 6.95
CA SER A 187 15.71 -3.61 6.52
C SER A 187 15.77 -2.62 7.68
N GLU A 188 15.45 -3.06 8.89
CA GLU A 188 15.60 -2.29 10.12
C GLU A 188 17.04 -1.83 10.38
N SER A 189 18.01 -2.66 10.02
CA SER A 189 19.44 -2.33 10.19
C SER A 189 19.88 -1.15 9.31
N ALA A 190 19.20 -0.93 8.19
CA ALA A 190 19.49 0.18 7.29
C ALA A 190 18.88 1.52 7.79
N CYS A 191 17.99 1.48 8.77
CA CYS A 191 17.32 2.63 9.36
C CYS A 191 17.76 2.86 10.83
N TYR A 192 19.00 2.49 11.17
CA TYR A 192 19.55 2.73 12.50
C TYR A 192 19.65 4.25 12.75
N GLY A 193 18.74 4.71 13.63
CA GLY A 193 18.66 6.12 13.97
C GLY A 193 17.25 6.65 14.16
N GLY A 194 16.24 5.80 14.16
CA GLY A 194 14.87 6.08 14.69
C GLY A 194 14.18 7.38 14.28
N SER A 195 14.78 8.17 13.40
CA SER A 195 14.33 9.52 13.07
C SER A 195 14.69 9.83 11.63
N ILE A 196 13.81 9.51 10.73
CA ILE A 196 13.53 10.34 9.56
C ILE A 196 12.02 10.41 9.40
#